data_15fc4a80cb2a9707ea10418ae3ec3472
#
_entry.id   15fc4a80cb2a9707ea10418ae3ec3472
#
_cell.length_a   1.000
_cell.length_b   1.000
_cell.length_c   1.000
_cell.angle_alpha   90.00
_cell.angle_beta   90.00
_cell.angle_gamma   90.00
#
_symmetry.space_group_name_H-M   'P 1'
#
loop_
_entity.id
_entity.type
_entity.pdbx_description
1 polymer ?
#
loop_
_entity_poly.entity_id
_entity_poly.type
_entity_poly.pdbx_seq_one_letter_code
_entity_poly.pdbx_strand_id
1 'polypeptide(L)'
;PHEGFDHTRYRLVPAPLTDYLDEGDVVDLGDRVFNVFHLPGHSPGSIGLYEKSTGTLFSGDAVYDGALFDTVYHSDRAVYRESLKRLRELPVSVVYGGHNEVSGRDRVIEIIDAYLAGGRTVGDVSNWIRANG
;
A
#
# COMPACT_ATOMS: atom_id res chain seq x y z
N PRO A 1 -16.52 13.30 -9.76
CA PRO A 1 -16.08 14.50 -10.45
C PRO A 1 -16.92 15.67 -9.99
N HIS A 2 -16.30 16.86 -9.78
CA HIS A 2 -17.03 18.06 -9.40
C HIS A 2 -17.99 18.47 -10.53
N GLU A 3 -19.11 19.04 -10.15
CA GLU A 3 -20.02 19.65 -11.13
C GLU A 3 -19.25 20.66 -11.99
N GLY A 4 -19.29 20.49 -13.31
CA GLY A 4 -18.51 21.30 -14.24
C GLY A 4 -17.13 20.73 -14.66
N PHE A 5 -16.73 19.54 -14.16
CA PHE A 5 -15.51 18.89 -14.63
C PHE A 5 -15.68 18.38 -16.08
N ASP A 6 -14.90 18.94 -17.01
CA ASP A 6 -14.88 18.53 -18.40
C ASP A 6 -13.81 17.46 -18.64
N HIS A 7 -14.22 16.18 -18.60
CA HIS A 7 -13.33 15.04 -18.81
C HIS A 7 -12.73 15.00 -20.24
N THR A 8 -13.31 15.69 -21.21
CA THR A 8 -12.77 15.73 -22.59
C THR A 8 -11.52 16.59 -22.69
N ARG A 9 -11.34 17.50 -21.75
CA ARG A 9 -10.17 18.40 -21.65
C ARG A 9 -9.11 17.89 -20.69
N TYR A 10 -9.41 16.85 -19.91
CA TYR A 10 -8.46 16.24 -19.00
C TYR A 10 -7.36 15.50 -19.76
N ARG A 11 -6.12 15.81 -19.44
CA ARG A 11 -4.94 15.17 -20.02
C ARG A 11 -4.00 14.74 -18.90
N LEU A 12 -3.65 13.46 -18.87
CA LEU A 12 -2.51 12.96 -18.10
C LEU A 12 -1.25 13.22 -18.94
N VAL A 13 -0.40 14.11 -18.45
CA VAL A 13 0.91 14.35 -19.07
C VAL A 13 1.91 13.44 -18.39
N PRO A 14 2.56 12.49 -19.11
CA PRO A 14 3.56 11.61 -18.52
C PRO A 14 4.73 12.43 -17.96
N ALA A 15 5.13 12.11 -16.73
CA ALA A 15 6.40 12.60 -16.20
C ALA A 15 7.53 11.66 -16.69
N PRO A 16 8.67 12.21 -17.16
CA PRO A 16 9.82 11.37 -17.49
C PRO A 16 10.32 10.66 -16.22
N LEU A 17 10.61 9.37 -16.34
CA LEU A 17 11.30 8.64 -15.30
C LEU A 17 12.77 9.05 -15.29
N THR A 18 13.30 9.36 -14.09
CA THR A 18 14.71 9.67 -13.89
C THR A 18 15.46 8.51 -13.27
N ASP A 19 14.79 7.77 -12.37
CA ASP A 19 15.37 6.67 -11.62
C ASP A 19 14.34 5.56 -11.41
N TYR A 20 14.85 4.35 -11.12
CA TYR A 20 14.07 3.19 -10.72
C TYR A 20 14.43 2.81 -9.28
N LEU A 21 13.48 2.22 -8.58
CA LEU A 21 13.68 1.68 -7.23
C LEU A 21 13.37 0.19 -7.25
N ASP A 22 14.33 -0.61 -6.78
CA ASP A 22 14.20 -2.06 -6.63
C ASP A 22 14.30 -2.46 -5.15
N GLU A 23 14.03 -3.73 -4.87
CA GLU A 23 14.17 -4.32 -3.53
C GLU A 23 15.58 -4.08 -2.97
N GLY A 24 15.63 -3.49 -1.78
CA GLY A 24 16.87 -3.24 -1.06
C GLY A 24 17.55 -1.91 -1.40
N ASP A 25 17.04 -1.17 -2.36
CA ASP A 25 17.52 0.19 -2.62
C ASP A 25 17.31 1.11 -1.41
N VAL A 26 18.03 2.22 -1.43
CA VAL A 26 18.00 3.20 -0.35
C VAL A 26 17.60 4.57 -0.88
N VAL A 27 16.59 5.16 -0.25
CA VAL A 27 16.21 6.56 -0.45
C VAL A 27 16.79 7.36 0.71
N ASP A 28 17.82 8.14 0.44
CA ASP A 28 18.49 9.00 1.42
C ASP A 28 18.04 10.44 1.24
N LEU A 29 17.44 11.01 2.30
CA LEU A 29 16.97 12.40 2.34
C LEU A 29 17.94 13.30 3.13
N GLY A 30 19.11 12.76 3.53
CA GLY A 30 20.13 13.45 4.32
C GLY A 30 19.95 13.21 5.82
N ASP A 31 18.83 13.57 6.39
CA ASP A 31 18.49 13.37 7.81
C ASP A 31 17.64 12.10 8.05
N ARG A 32 17.06 11.53 7.03
CA ARG A 32 16.25 10.30 7.07
C ARG A 32 16.66 9.36 5.94
N VAL A 33 16.71 8.07 6.25
CA VAL A 33 17.10 7.03 5.31
C VAL A 33 16.06 5.92 5.29
N PHE A 34 15.56 5.59 4.11
CA PHE A 34 14.55 4.57 3.90
C PHE A 34 15.09 3.42 3.05
N ASN A 35 14.86 2.19 3.49
CA ASN A 35 15.08 1.01 2.68
C ASN A 35 13.81 0.70 1.87
N VAL A 36 13.99 0.36 0.61
CA VAL A 36 12.91 -0.03 -0.30
C VAL A 36 12.60 -1.52 -0.10
N PHE A 37 11.34 -1.82 0.14
CA PHE A 37 10.78 -3.18 0.14
C PHE A 37 9.83 -3.32 -1.04
N HIS A 38 10.09 -4.26 -1.93
CA HIS A 38 9.14 -4.63 -2.97
C HIS A 38 8.03 -5.50 -2.35
N LEU A 39 6.80 -5.02 -2.39
CA LEU A 39 5.62 -5.61 -1.75
C LEU A 39 4.49 -5.84 -2.78
N PRO A 40 4.75 -6.64 -3.82
CA PRO A 40 3.79 -6.86 -4.89
C PRO A 40 2.56 -7.61 -4.41
N GLY A 41 1.47 -7.48 -5.15
CA GLY A 41 0.23 -8.20 -4.89
C GLY A 41 -1.00 -7.32 -5.00
N HIS A 42 -1.08 -6.19 -4.29
CA HIS A 42 -2.07 -5.15 -4.60
C HIS A 42 -1.85 -4.63 -6.03
N SER A 43 -0.62 -4.30 -6.36
CA SER A 43 -0.15 -4.07 -7.72
C SER A 43 1.26 -4.67 -7.92
N PRO A 44 1.71 -4.91 -9.16
CA PRO A 44 3.05 -5.47 -9.41
C PRO A 44 4.18 -4.57 -8.92
N GLY A 45 3.99 -3.25 -8.96
CA GLY A 45 5.00 -2.26 -8.58
C GLY A 45 4.85 -1.72 -7.15
N SER A 46 4.04 -2.35 -6.30
CA SER A 46 3.87 -1.89 -4.91
C SER A 46 5.19 -1.97 -4.15
N ILE A 47 5.56 -0.88 -3.49
CA ILE A 47 6.73 -0.79 -2.62
C ILE A 47 6.35 -0.26 -1.24
N GLY A 48 7.19 -0.55 -0.26
CA GLY A 48 7.20 0.12 1.04
C GLY A 48 8.53 0.83 1.26
N LEU A 49 8.50 1.96 1.93
CA LEU A 49 9.68 2.69 2.37
C LEU A 49 9.81 2.56 3.88
N TYR A 50 10.82 1.84 4.34
CA TYR A 50 11.03 1.53 5.74
C TYR A 50 12.24 2.27 6.32
N GLU A 51 11.99 3.07 7.35
CA GLU A 51 13.03 3.73 8.13
C GLU A 51 13.35 2.90 9.39
N LYS A 52 14.50 2.26 9.37
CA LYS A 52 14.93 1.36 10.44
C LYS A 52 15.14 2.05 11.79
N SER A 53 15.58 3.30 11.79
CA SER A 53 15.90 4.07 13.01
C SER A 53 14.69 4.34 13.89
N THR A 54 13.51 4.51 13.28
CA THR A 54 12.24 4.82 13.96
C THR A 54 11.22 3.68 13.90
N GLY A 55 11.43 2.69 13.04
CA GLY A 55 10.44 1.67 12.72
C GLY A 55 9.28 2.21 11.90
N THR A 56 9.46 3.33 11.20
CA THR A 56 8.42 3.93 10.36
C THR A 56 8.36 3.24 9.01
N LEU A 57 7.16 2.87 8.58
CA LEU A 57 6.88 2.33 7.26
C LEU A 57 5.86 3.18 6.52
N PHE A 58 6.20 3.62 5.31
CA PHE A 58 5.24 4.11 4.32
C PHE A 58 4.92 2.94 3.39
N SER A 59 3.73 2.40 3.49
CA SER A 59 3.35 1.13 2.85
C SER A 59 2.52 1.29 1.58
N GLY A 60 2.09 2.53 1.24
CA GLY A 60 1.13 2.72 0.17
C GLY A 60 -0.09 1.81 0.35
N ASP A 61 -0.48 1.10 -0.69
CA ASP A 61 -1.62 0.20 -0.65
C ASP A 61 -1.25 -1.27 -0.36
N ALA A 62 0.02 -1.53 -0.01
CA ALA A 62 0.43 -2.86 0.43
C ALA A 62 -0.18 -3.25 1.78
N VAL A 63 -0.33 -2.29 2.72
CA VAL A 63 -1.11 -2.45 3.96
C VAL A 63 -1.58 -1.09 4.47
N TYR A 64 -2.81 -1.02 4.94
CA TYR A 64 -3.43 0.18 5.52
C TYR A 64 -4.54 -0.23 6.48
N ASP A 65 -5.01 0.68 7.33
CA ASP A 65 -6.09 0.37 8.26
C ASP A 65 -7.43 0.25 7.54
N GLY A 66 -7.77 -0.96 7.15
CA GLY A 66 -9.00 -1.25 6.42
C GLY A 66 -8.96 -2.62 5.77
N ALA A 67 -9.94 -2.87 4.93
CA ALA A 67 -9.98 -4.08 4.12
C ALA A 67 -9.06 -3.92 2.92
N LEU A 68 -8.14 -4.85 2.75
CA LEU A 68 -7.12 -4.78 1.71
C LEU A 68 -7.70 -5.12 0.34
N PHE A 69 -7.39 -4.30 -0.67
CA PHE A 69 -7.83 -4.51 -2.05
C PHE A 69 -6.88 -5.48 -2.77
N ASP A 70 -7.41 -6.62 -3.18
CA ASP A 70 -6.68 -7.66 -3.93
C ASP A 70 -7.37 -8.04 -5.26
N THR A 71 -8.32 -7.20 -5.70
CA THR A 71 -9.14 -7.43 -6.89
C THR A 71 -9.04 -6.31 -7.92
N VAL A 72 -8.13 -5.35 -7.70
CA VAL A 72 -7.85 -4.32 -8.69
C VAL A 72 -7.06 -4.87 -9.87
N TYR A 73 -7.03 -4.13 -10.97
CA TYR A 73 -6.32 -4.55 -12.17
C TYR A 73 -4.85 -4.88 -11.87
N HIS A 74 -4.40 -6.04 -12.30
CA HIS A 74 -3.08 -6.62 -12.02
C HIS A 74 -2.81 -7.02 -10.55
N SER A 75 -3.79 -7.08 -9.68
CA SER A 75 -3.61 -7.71 -8.37
C SER A 75 -3.33 -9.22 -8.51
N ASP A 76 -2.47 -9.73 -7.63
CA ASP A 76 -2.19 -11.15 -7.47
C ASP A 76 -2.26 -11.55 -6.00
N ARG A 77 -3.28 -12.31 -5.65
CA ARG A 77 -3.55 -12.74 -4.26
C ARG A 77 -2.46 -13.62 -3.68
N ALA A 78 -1.89 -14.51 -4.50
CA ALA A 78 -0.86 -15.43 -4.02
C ALA A 78 0.41 -14.65 -3.67
N VAL A 79 0.83 -13.77 -4.56
CA VAL A 79 1.98 -12.88 -4.36
C VAL A 79 1.72 -11.91 -3.21
N TYR A 80 0.50 -11.37 -3.09
CA TYR A 80 0.14 -10.46 -2.00
C TYR A 80 0.28 -11.11 -0.62
N ARG A 81 -0.15 -12.37 -0.50
CA ARG A 81 0.00 -13.14 0.76
C ARG A 81 1.47 -13.26 1.16
N GLU A 82 2.38 -13.49 0.23
CA GLU A 82 3.82 -13.57 0.53
C GLU A 82 4.38 -12.20 0.95
N SER A 83 4.00 -11.12 0.27
CA SER A 83 4.37 -9.76 0.67
C SER A 83 3.90 -9.42 2.09
N LEU A 84 2.66 -9.78 2.44
CA LEU A 84 2.10 -9.54 3.77
C LEU A 84 2.79 -10.39 4.85
N LYS A 85 3.16 -11.64 4.57
CA LYS A 85 3.97 -12.45 5.51
C LYS A 85 5.32 -11.81 5.79
N ARG A 86 6.01 -11.30 4.76
CA ARG A 86 7.28 -10.58 4.92
C ARG A 86 7.08 -9.32 5.77
N LEU A 87 6.03 -8.57 5.51
CA LEU A 87 5.70 -7.33 6.20
C LEU A 87 5.38 -7.57 7.68
N ARG A 88 4.73 -8.68 7.99
CA ARG A 88 4.42 -9.12 9.36
C ARG A 88 5.67 -9.28 10.23
N GLU A 89 6.76 -9.76 9.64
CA GLU A 89 8.04 -9.98 10.34
C GLU A 89 8.86 -8.69 10.50
N LEU A 90 8.54 -7.64 9.75
CA LEU A 90 9.26 -6.38 9.82
C LEU A 90 8.98 -5.69 11.17
N PRO A 91 10.02 -5.21 11.89
CA PRO A 91 9.85 -4.57 13.20
C PRO A 91 9.35 -3.12 13.05
N VAL A 92 8.16 -2.96 12.50
CA VAL A 92 7.52 -1.65 12.36
C VAL A 92 7.01 -1.15 13.71
N SER A 93 7.08 0.16 13.93
CA SER A 93 6.46 0.86 15.05
C SER A 93 5.21 1.60 14.62
N VAL A 94 5.27 2.25 13.46
CA VAL A 94 4.18 3.02 12.89
C VAL A 94 4.12 2.81 11.38
N VAL A 95 2.91 2.70 10.84
CA VAL A 95 2.66 2.50 9.42
C VAL A 95 1.74 3.60 8.89
N TYR A 96 2.21 4.26 7.85
CA TYR A 96 1.47 5.23 7.05
C TYR A 96 1.04 4.52 5.76
N GLY A 97 -0.23 4.11 5.72
CA GLY A 97 -0.83 3.50 4.54
C GLY A 97 -1.26 4.53 3.51
N GLY A 98 -1.62 4.06 2.31
CA GLY A 98 -2.19 4.91 1.25
C GLY A 98 -3.62 5.39 1.56
N HIS A 99 -4.30 4.73 2.49
CA HIS A 99 -5.68 5.01 2.90
C HIS A 99 -5.85 4.95 4.41
N ASN A 100 -6.87 5.69 4.90
CA ASN A 100 -7.35 5.68 6.28
C ASN A 100 -6.32 6.15 7.31
N GLU A 101 -6.47 5.71 8.55
CA GLU A 101 -5.70 6.21 9.69
C GLU A 101 -4.30 5.57 9.77
N VAL A 102 -3.41 6.28 10.46
CA VAL A 102 -2.08 5.78 10.80
C VAL A 102 -2.21 4.64 11.81
N SER A 103 -1.51 3.55 11.58
CA SER A 103 -1.60 2.35 12.39
C SER A 103 -0.30 2.06 13.15
N GLY A 104 -0.43 1.64 14.40
CA GLY A 104 0.65 1.02 15.15
C GLY A 104 0.85 -0.45 14.75
N ARG A 105 1.96 -1.05 15.23
CA ARG A 105 2.33 -2.44 14.93
C ARG A 105 1.20 -3.44 15.17
N ASP A 106 0.58 -3.40 16.36
CA ASP A 106 -0.43 -4.41 16.74
C ASP A 106 -1.61 -4.39 15.76
N ARG A 107 -2.06 -3.20 15.39
CA ARG A 107 -3.15 -3.03 14.43
C ARG A 107 -2.79 -3.57 13.05
N VAL A 108 -1.57 -3.33 12.59
CA VAL A 108 -1.08 -3.85 11.29
C VAL A 108 -1.01 -5.38 11.31
N ILE A 109 -0.54 -5.98 12.41
CA ILE A 109 -0.54 -7.43 12.58
C ILE A 109 -1.96 -8.01 12.54
N GLU A 110 -2.92 -7.39 13.22
CA GLU A 110 -4.34 -7.82 13.16
C GLU A 110 -4.88 -7.81 11.72
N ILE A 111 -4.60 -6.75 10.96
CA ILE A 111 -5.05 -6.62 9.57
C ILE A 111 -4.43 -7.72 8.70
N ILE A 112 -3.12 -7.90 8.81
CA ILE A 112 -2.40 -8.93 8.05
C ILE A 112 -2.91 -10.34 8.41
N ASP A 113 -3.03 -10.65 9.70
CA ASP A 113 -3.49 -11.96 10.16
C ASP A 113 -4.92 -12.25 9.73
N ALA A 114 -5.81 -11.25 9.80
CA ALA A 114 -7.17 -11.36 9.29
C ALA A 114 -7.21 -11.65 7.78
N TYR A 115 -6.38 -10.96 7.00
CA TYR A 115 -6.28 -11.21 5.56
C TYR A 115 -5.72 -12.61 5.27
N LEU A 116 -4.65 -13.03 5.95
CA LEU A 116 -4.02 -14.34 5.77
C LEU A 116 -4.95 -15.49 6.17
N ALA A 117 -5.85 -15.27 7.14
CA ALA A 117 -6.87 -16.23 7.54
C ALA A 117 -8.07 -16.34 6.58
N GLY A 118 -8.05 -15.60 5.47
CA GLY A 118 -9.18 -15.55 4.51
C GLY A 118 -10.28 -14.57 4.93
N GLY A 119 -9.99 -13.69 5.90
CA GLY A 119 -10.84 -12.58 6.28
C GLY A 119 -10.79 -11.45 5.24
N ARG A 120 -11.82 -10.65 5.27
CA ARG A 120 -12.25 -9.61 4.32
C ARG A 120 -11.16 -9.00 3.43
N THR A 121 -11.15 -9.45 2.21
CA THR A 121 -10.90 -8.58 1.07
C THR A 121 -12.14 -7.71 0.88
N VAL A 122 -12.03 -6.46 0.46
CA VAL A 122 -13.18 -5.73 -0.05
C VAL A 122 -13.58 -6.39 -1.37
N GLY A 123 -14.25 -7.53 -1.25
CA GLY A 123 -14.74 -8.32 -2.38
C GLY A 123 -15.97 -7.72 -3.03
N ASP A 124 -16.43 -6.56 -2.57
CA ASP A 124 -17.59 -5.91 -3.18
C ASP A 124 -17.45 -4.39 -3.10
N VAL A 125 -16.71 -3.83 -4.07
CA VAL A 125 -16.67 -2.38 -4.33
C VAL A 125 -18.11 -1.82 -4.51
N SER A 126 -19.06 -2.65 -4.90
CA SER A 126 -20.46 -2.29 -5.06
C SER A 126 -21.12 -1.89 -3.72
N ASN A 127 -20.72 -2.48 -2.61
CA ASN A 127 -21.21 -2.09 -1.28
C ASN A 127 -20.58 -0.78 -0.77
N TRP A 128 -19.31 -0.53 -1.10
CA TRP A 128 -18.66 0.73 -0.76
C TRP A 128 -19.27 1.90 -1.55
N ILE A 129 -19.51 1.72 -2.86
CA ILE A 129 -20.16 2.72 -3.72
C ILE A 129 -21.58 3.01 -3.23
N ARG A 130 -22.35 2.00 -2.77
CA ARG A 130 -23.69 2.20 -2.21
C ARG A 130 -23.71 2.92 -0.87
N ALA A 131 -22.66 2.79 -0.09
CA ALA A 131 -22.55 3.44 1.23
C ALA A 131 -22.03 4.88 1.16
N ASN A 132 -21.32 5.27 0.07
CA ASN A 132 -20.60 6.55 -0.06
C ASN A 132 -20.87 7.27 -1.40
N GLY A 133 -21.83 6.79 -2.18
CA GLY A 133 -22.26 7.39 -3.45
C GLY A 133 -23.53 8.22 -3.31
#